data_294c4bcf1ea8b26fb496665c233c12d3
#
_entry.id   294c4bcf1ea8b26fb496665c233c12d3
#
_cell.length_a   1.000
_cell.length_b   1.000
_cell.length_c   1.000
_cell.angle_alpha   90.00
_cell.angle_beta   90.00
_cell.angle_gamma   90.00
#
_symmetry.space_group_name_H-M   'P 1'
#
loop_
_entity.id
_entity.type
_entity.pdbx_description
1 polymer ?
#
loop_
_entity_poly.entity_id
_entity_poly.type
_entity_poly.pdbx_seq_one_letter_code
_entity_poly.pdbx_strand_id
1 'polypeptide(L)'
;MSRIGNFLSGKRIDATTPPPYLLHLRSSRGFILTTICIAVATDTFLYGMIVPVIPFALTSRAGVTQSSLQKWTSILLGVYGAALFMCSPLAGFYADRSSSRRLPLLVGLLALAGATLMLCLARNISLLVIGRLLQGASASIVWTVGLALLVDTVGQNEIGESL
;
A
#
# COMPACT_ATOMS: atom_id res chain seq x y z
N MET A 1 0.54 -26.75 2.38
CA MET A 1 1.28 -25.59 1.88
C MET A 1 1.10 -25.31 0.38
N SER A 2 0.88 -26.31 -0.49
CA SER A 2 0.74 -26.14 -1.95
C SER A 2 -0.53 -25.38 -2.42
N ARG A 3 -1.65 -25.45 -1.70
CA ARG A 3 -2.93 -24.82 -2.10
C ARG A 3 -2.90 -23.29 -2.06
N ILE A 4 -2.24 -22.71 -1.06
CA ILE A 4 -2.12 -21.25 -0.90
C ILE A 4 -1.22 -20.67 -2.00
N GLY A 5 -0.12 -21.35 -2.34
CA GLY A 5 0.79 -20.93 -3.40
C GLY A 5 0.13 -20.90 -4.78
N ASN A 6 -0.68 -21.89 -5.12
CA ASN A 6 -1.39 -21.94 -6.40
C ASN A 6 -2.49 -20.89 -6.52
N PHE A 7 -3.15 -20.56 -5.40
CA PHE A 7 -4.16 -19.51 -5.35
C PHE A 7 -3.56 -18.11 -5.54
N LEU A 8 -2.41 -17.85 -4.94
CA LEU A 8 -1.68 -16.58 -5.06
C LEU A 8 -1.02 -16.42 -6.44
N SER A 9 -0.63 -17.53 -7.07
CA SER A 9 0.03 -17.56 -8.39
C SER A 9 -0.91 -17.44 -9.58
N GLY A 10 -2.25 -17.42 -9.38
CA GLY A 10 -3.22 -17.33 -10.48
C GLY A 10 -3.25 -18.51 -11.44
N LYS A 11 -2.58 -19.65 -11.10
CA LYS A 11 -2.64 -20.89 -11.91
C LYS A 11 -4.07 -21.42 -11.96
N ARG A 12 -4.51 -21.82 -13.16
CA ARG A 12 -5.81 -22.51 -13.33
C ARG A 12 -5.86 -23.72 -12.40
N ILE A 13 -6.90 -23.77 -11.58
CA ILE A 13 -7.18 -24.90 -10.71
C ILE A 13 -7.75 -25.98 -11.63
N ASP A 14 -7.15 -27.17 -11.65
CA ASP A 14 -7.66 -28.31 -12.39
C ASP A 14 -9.11 -28.60 -11.96
N ALA A 15 -9.96 -28.95 -12.94
CA ALA A 15 -11.41 -29.12 -12.76
C ALA A 15 -11.80 -30.24 -11.73
N THR A 16 -10.83 -30.98 -11.22
CA THR A 16 -11.00 -32.06 -10.24
C THR A 16 -10.92 -31.61 -8.78
N THR A 17 -10.52 -30.36 -8.51
CA THR A 17 -10.42 -29.86 -7.13
C THR A 17 -11.71 -29.11 -6.72
N PRO A 18 -12.28 -29.40 -5.53
CA PRO A 18 -13.44 -28.66 -5.05
C PRO A 18 -13.13 -27.15 -4.97
N PRO A 19 -14.07 -26.27 -5.36
CA PRO A 19 -13.86 -24.84 -5.37
C PRO A 19 -13.45 -24.36 -3.96
N PRO A 20 -12.51 -23.41 -3.85
CA PRO A 20 -12.12 -22.87 -2.55
C PRO A 20 -13.29 -22.18 -1.87
N TYR A 21 -13.34 -22.30 -0.55
CA TYR A 21 -14.41 -21.77 0.29
C TYR A 21 -14.70 -20.29 -0.04
N LEU A 22 -15.96 -19.94 -0.24
CA LEU A 22 -16.44 -18.58 -0.55
C LEU A 22 -15.89 -17.97 -1.87
N LEU A 23 -15.61 -18.80 -2.88
CA LEU A 23 -15.11 -18.32 -4.18
C LEU A 23 -16.08 -17.28 -4.78
N HIS A 24 -17.38 -17.49 -4.68
CA HIS A 24 -18.42 -16.61 -5.22
C HIS A 24 -18.40 -15.21 -4.58
N LEU A 25 -18.19 -15.11 -3.27
CA LEU A 25 -18.05 -13.84 -2.55
C LEU A 25 -16.73 -13.14 -2.89
N ARG A 26 -15.63 -13.88 -2.93
CA ARG A 26 -14.26 -13.34 -3.16
C ARG A 26 -14.01 -12.96 -4.62
N SER A 27 -14.80 -13.47 -5.56
CA SER A 27 -14.76 -13.11 -6.98
C SER A 27 -15.82 -12.08 -7.37
N SER A 28 -16.69 -11.66 -6.45
CA SER A 28 -17.68 -10.64 -6.73
C SER A 28 -17.00 -9.29 -6.95
N ARG A 29 -17.43 -8.56 -7.99
CA ARG A 29 -16.92 -7.21 -8.30
C ARG A 29 -17.00 -6.30 -7.09
N GLY A 30 -18.11 -6.31 -6.36
CA GLY A 30 -18.32 -5.48 -5.17
C GLY A 30 -17.32 -5.76 -4.05
N PHE A 31 -16.96 -7.02 -3.80
CA PHE A 31 -15.98 -7.36 -2.78
C PHE A 31 -14.57 -6.84 -3.13
N ILE A 32 -14.16 -6.96 -4.40
CA ILE A 32 -12.86 -6.48 -4.87
C ILE A 32 -12.82 -4.95 -4.78
N LEU A 33 -13.85 -4.26 -5.27
CA LEU A 33 -13.98 -2.81 -5.19
C LEU A 33 -13.90 -2.30 -3.75
N THR A 34 -14.69 -2.88 -2.85
CA THR A 34 -14.70 -2.52 -1.43
C THR A 34 -13.33 -2.72 -0.80
N THR A 35 -12.63 -3.81 -1.13
CA THR A 35 -11.29 -4.07 -0.61
C THR A 35 -10.29 -3.02 -1.08
N ILE A 36 -10.32 -2.62 -2.36
CA ILE A 36 -9.45 -1.58 -2.91
C ILE A 36 -9.77 -0.23 -2.25
N CYS A 37 -11.06 0.13 -2.17
CA CYS A 37 -11.48 1.38 -1.52
C CYS A 37 -11.02 1.46 -0.06
N ILE A 38 -11.17 0.39 0.71
CA ILE A 38 -10.70 0.33 2.10
C ILE A 38 -9.18 0.46 2.16
N ALA A 39 -8.44 -0.21 1.28
CA ALA A 39 -6.98 -0.13 1.25
C ALA A 39 -6.49 1.30 0.97
N VAL A 40 -7.04 1.94 -0.05
CA VAL A 40 -6.71 3.32 -0.44
C VAL A 40 -7.16 4.32 0.65
N ALA A 41 -8.36 4.16 1.19
CA ALA A 41 -8.86 5.01 2.27
C ALA A 41 -7.98 4.88 3.53
N THR A 42 -7.52 3.68 3.86
CA THR A 42 -6.62 3.44 4.99
C THR A 42 -5.28 4.15 4.79
N ASP A 43 -4.68 4.06 3.59
CA ASP A 43 -3.43 4.74 3.30
C ASP A 43 -3.59 6.27 3.36
N THR A 44 -4.64 6.82 2.76
CA THR A 44 -4.95 8.25 2.81
C THR A 44 -5.18 8.73 4.24
N PHE A 45 -5.92 7.96 5.03
CA PHE A 45 -6.17 8.27 6.45
C PHE A 45 -4.88 8.25 7.26
N LEU A 46 -4.04 7.23 7.08
CA LEU A 46 -2.73 7.15 7.74
C LEU A 46 -1.85 8.34 7.36
N TYR A 47 -1.81 8.72 6.09
CA TYR A 47 -1.08 9.91 5.64
C TYR A 47 -1.60 11.18 6.33
N GLY A 48 -2.92 11.39 6.35
CA GLY A 48 -3.56 12.53 7.00
C GLY A 48 -3.27 12.61 8.50
N MET A 49 -3.30 11.48 9.19
CA MET A 49 -2.99 11.42 10.63
C MET A 49 -1.50 11.66 10.93
N ILE A 50 -0.60 11.22 10.07
CA ILE A 50 0.84 11.34 10.30
C ILE A 50 1.28 12.80 10.19
N VAL A 51 0.68 13.62 9.32
CA VAL A 51 1.04 15.03 9.17
C VAL A 51 1.04 15.79 10.50
N PRO A 52 -0.01 15.76 11.33
CA PRO A 52 0.02 16.40 12.66
C PRO A 52 0.87 15.64 13.69
N VAL A 53 1.08 14.34 13.54
CA VAL A 53 1.84 13.51 14.50
C VAL A 53 3.34 13.69 14.34
N ILE A 54 3.85 13.96 13.12
CA ILE A 54 5.29 14.14 12.87
C ILE A 54 5.91 15.22 13.77
N PRO A 55 5.38 16.46 13.88
CA PRO A 55 5.97 17.48 14.75
C PRO A 55 6.06 17.02 16.20
N PHE A 56 5.01 16.37 16.69
CA PHE A 56 5.00 15.82 18.06
C PHE A 56 6.05 14.71 18.23
N ALA A 57 6.17 13.79 17.30
CA ALA A 57 7.17 12.72 17.36
C ALA A 57 8.61 13.25 17.30
N LEU A 58 8.85 14.29 16.49
CA LEU A 58 10.16 14.95 16.37
C LEU A 58 10.57 15.63 17.67
N THR A 59 9.66 16.33 18.34
CA THR A 59 9.96 17.01 19.61
C THR A 59 10.06 16.05 20.79
N SER A 60 9.07 15.16 20.96
CA SER A 60 8.96 14.33 22.15
C SER A 60 9.86 13.09 22.13
N ARG A 61 10.14 12.53 20.95
CA ARG A 61 10.88 11.27 20.82
C ARG A 61 12.28 11.43 20.21
N ALA A 62 12.45 12.34 19.26
CA ALA A 62 13.73 12.56 18.58
C ALA A 62 14.50 13.76 19.13
N GLY A 63 13.95 14.52 20.08
CA GLY A 63 14.64 15.63 20.75
C GLY A 63 14.96 16.82 19.82
N VAL A 64 14.19 16.99 18.75
CA VAL A 64 14.41 18.05 17.75
C VAL A 64 14.00 19.40 18.34
N THR A 65 14.88 20.41 18.22
CA THR A 65 14.58 21.77 18.67
C THR A 65 13.51 22.44 17.82
N GLN A 66 12.73 23.35 18.41
CA GLN A 66 11.64 24.07 17.73
C GLN A 66 12.11 24.80 16.47
N SER A 67 13.33 25.32 16.46
CA SER A 67 13.92 26.04 15.30
C SER A 67 14.12 25.14 14.07
N SER A 68 14.34 23.83 14.26
CA SER A 68 14.56 22.87 13.17
C SER A 68 13.35 21.99 12.87
N LEU A 69 12.26 22.14 13.63
CA LEU A 69 11.07 21.31 13.54
C LEU A 69 10.43 21.36 12.14
N GLN A 70 10.21 22.56 11.60
CA GLN A 70 9.62 22.74 10.28
C GLN A 70 10.48 22.10 9.18
N LYS A 71 11.81 22.27 9.26
CA LYS A 71 12.75 21.67 8.31
C LYS A 71 12.62 20.14 8.28
N TRP A 72 12.65 19.50 9.44
CA TRP A 72 12.54 18.04 9.53
C TRP A 72 11.18 17.52 9.12
N THR A 73 10.11 18.23 9.46
CA THR A 73 8.75 17.90 9.01
C THR A 73 8.67 17.92 7.48
N SER A 74 9.17 18.98 6.84
CA SER A 74 9.20 19.09 5.38
C SER A 74 10.04 17.98 4.73
N ILE A 75 11.20 17.65 5.30
CA ILE A 75 12.05 16.55 4.81
C ILE A 75 11.30 15.22 4.88
N LEU A 76 10.65 14.90 6.00
CA LEU A 76 9.92 13.64 6.18
C LEU A 76 8.73 13.50 5.23
N LEU A 77 8.01 14.59 4.96
CA LEU A 77 6.94 14.61 3.96
C LEU A 77 7.50 14.48 2.54
N GLY A 78 8.57 15.19 2.23
CA GLY A 78 9.24 15.14 0.93
C GLY A 78 9.82 13.75 0.62
N VAL A 79 10.43 13.11 1.60
CA VAL A 79 10.98 11.74 1.49
C VAL A 79 9.88 10.72 1.16
N TYR A 80 8.72 10.82 1.81
CA TYR A 80 7.57 9.98 1.48
C TYR A 80 7.12 10.18 0.02
N GLY A 81 6.90 11.45 -0.40
CA GLY A 81 6.48 11.78 -1.76
C GLY A 81 7.50 11.36 -2.82
N ALA A 82 8.79 11.57 -2.55
CA ALA A 82 9.86 11.15 -3.45
C ALA A 82 9.93 9.63 -3.60
N ALA A 83 9.83 8.88 -2.49
CA ALA A 83 9.79 7.42 -2.52
C ALA A 83 8.59 6.90 -3.30
N LEU A 84 7.39 7.47 -3.07
CA LEU A 84 6.18 7.14 -3.80
C LEU A 84 6.35 7.37 -5.30
N PHE A 85 6.84 8.54 -5.68
CA PHE A 85 7.06 8.91 -7.08
C PHE A 85 8.07 8.00 -7.79
N MET A 86 9.22 7.76 -7.16
CA MET A 86 10.28 6.92 -7.74
C MET A 86 9.90 5.43 -7.83
N CYS A 87 9.14 4.92 -6.87
CA CYS A 87 8.73 3.52 -6.85
C CYS A 87 7.50 3.23 -7.74
N SER A 88 6.68 4.25 -8.08
CA SER A 88 5.48 4.06 -8.89
C SER A 88 5.73 3.43 -10.26
N PRO A 89 6.72 3.86 -11.08
CA PRO A 89 6.99 3.21 -12.37
C PRO A 89 7.48 1.77 -12.19
N LEU A 90 8.25 1.50 -11.15
CA LEU A 90 8.72 0.13 -10.84
C LEU A 90 7.55 -0.76 -10.43
N ALA A 91 6.65 -0.25 -9.59
CA ALA A 91 5.45 -0.95 -9.17
C ALA A 91 4.52 -1.24 -10.37
N GLY A 92 4.35 -0.28 -11.30
CA GLY A 92 3.59 -0.46 -12.54
C GLY A 92 4.17 -1.54 -13.42
N PHE A 93 5.47 -1.47 -13.70
CA PHE A 93 6.16 -2.47 -14.51
C PHE A 93 6.06 -3.88 -13.92
N TYR A 94 6.17 -4.01 -12.60
CA TYR A 94 6.03 -5.29 -11.92
C TYR A 94 4.57 -5.80 -11.94
N ALA A 95 3.60 -4.89 -11.75
CA ALA A 95 2.18 -5.21 -11.81
C ALA A 95 1.78 -5.75 -13.20
N ASP A 96 2.28 -5.15 -14.27
CA ASP A 96 1.95 -5.53 -15.65
C ASP A 96 2.56 -6.90 -16.03
N ARG A 97 3.70 -7.26 -15.45
CA ARG A 97 4.33 -8.56 -15.67
C ARG A 97 3.83 -9.68 -14.75
N SER A 98 3.12 -9.34 -13.70
CA SER A 98 2.63 -10.32 -12.73
C SER A 98 1.37 -11.02 -13.24
N SER A 99 1.38 -12.34 -13.27
CA SER A 99 0.20 -13.17 -13.62
C SER A 99 -0.96 -13.01 -12.64
N SER A 100 -0.73 -12.49 -11.45
CA SER A 100 -1.73 -12.25 -10.42
C SER A 100 -1.43 -10.97 -9.65
N ARG A 101 -2.33 -9.99 -9.73
CA ARG A 101 -2.20 -8.71 -9.02
C ARG A 101 -2.48 -8.80 -7.51
N ARG A 102 -2.98 -9.95 -7.04
CA ARG A 102 -3.31 -10.17 -5.61
C ARG A 102 -2.07 -10.26 -4.73
N LEU A 103 -1.03 -10.92 -5.21
CA LEU A 103 0.20 -11.11 -4.45
C LEU A 103 0.96 -9.78 -4.25
N PRO A 104 1.20 -8.96 -5.29
CA PRO A 104 1.81 -7.63 -5.11
C PRO A 104 1.02 -6.72 -4.17
N LEU A 105 -0.31 -6.73 -4.26
CA LEU A 105 -1.17 -5.94 -3.39
C LEU A 105 -1.04 -6.36 -1.92
N LEU A 106 -1.06 -7.66 -1.63
CA LEU A 106 -0.87 -8.17 -0.27
C LEU A 106 0.51 -7.82 0.30
N VAL A 107 1.56 -7.97 -0.51
CA VAL A 107 2.93 -7.60 -0.11
C VAL A 107 3.01 -6.09 0.17
N GLY A 108 2.42 -5.26 -0.70
CA GLY A 108 2.35 -3.82 -0.51
C GLY A 108 1.63 -3.43 0.80
N LEU A 109 0.49 -4.05 1.10
CA LEU A 109 -0.26 -3.79 2.33
C LEU A 109 0.51 -4.25 3.59
N LEU A 110 1.15 -5.41 3.55
CA LEU A 110 1.97 -5.89 4.67
C LEU A 110 3.19 -5.00 4.90
N ALA A 111 3.84 -4.56 3.82
CA ALA A 111 4.96 -3.63 3.90
C ALA A 111 4.52 -2.26 4.43
N LEU A 112 3.33 -1.77 4.04
CA LEU A 112 2.74 -0.54 4.55
C LEU A 112 2.46 -0.63 6.05
N ALA A 113 1.87 -1.74 6.50
CA ALA A 113 1.63 -2.00 7.91
C ALA A 113 2.95 -2.04 8.71
N GLY A 114 3.97 -2.75 8.19
CA GLY A 114 5.30 -2.82 8.80
C GLY A 114 5.99 -1.44 8.89
N ALA A 115 5.92 -0.64 7.82
CA ALA A 115 6.45 0.72 7.81
C ALA A 115 5.74 1.62 8.84
N THR A 116 4.42 1.49 8.97
CA THR A 116 3.64 2.24 9.96
C THR A 116 4.01 1.83 11.39
N LEU A 117 4.16 0.54 11.66
CA LEU A 117 4.64 0.05 12.96
C LEU A 117 6.04 0.57 13.28
N MET A 118 6.94 0.58 12.29
CA MET A 118 8.28 1.14 12.45
C MET A 118 8.24 2.62 12.79
N LEU A 119 7.37 3.41 12.16
CA LEU A 119 7.16 4.82 12.51
C LEU A 119 6.63 5.01 13.93
N CYS A 120 5.70 4.15 14.37
CA CYS A 120 5.18 4.17 15.73
C CYS A 120 6.26 3.89 16.78
N LEU A 121 7.22 3.03 16.48
CA LEU A 121 8.30 2.63 17.38
C LEU A 121 9.56 3.51 17.23
N ALA A 122 9.60 4.40 16.23
CA ALA A 122 10.76 5.23 15.94
C ALA A 122 11.07 6.20 17.08
N ARG A 123 12.33 6.19 17.53
CA ARG A 123 12.85 7.07 18.59
C ARG A 123 13.94 8.01 18.09
N ASN A 124 14.38 7.88 16.83
CA ASN A 124 15.43 8.66 16.22
C ASN A 124 14.99 9.17 14.85
N ILE A 125 15.57 10.27 14.41
CA ILE A 125 15.29 10.86 13.09
C ILE A 125 15.58 9.87 11.96
N SER A 126 16.66 9.10 12.04
CA SER A 126 17.01 8.10 11.02
C SER A 126 15.93 7.04 10.82
N LEU A 127 15.36 6.52 11.91
CA LEU A 127 14.24 5.56 11.83
C LEU A 127 12.98 6.19 11.27
N LEU A 128 12.70 7.47 11.56
CA LEU A 128 11.59 8.20 10.96
C LEU A 128 11.78 8.36 9.45
N VAL A 129 12.98 8.69 8.99
CA VAL A 129 13.30 8.82 7.55
C VAL A 129 13.16 7.48 6.83
N ILE A 130 13.72 6.40 7.37
CA ILE A 130 13.62 5.05 6.79
C ILE A 130 12.15 4.59 6.77
N GLY A 131 11.41 4.82 7.85
CA GLY A 131 9.99 4.50 7.92
C GLY A 131 9.18 5.22 6.85
N ARG A 132 9.48 6.49 6.58
CA ARG A 132 8.85 7.28 5.52
C ARG A 132 9.22 6.81 4.12
N LEU A 133 10.47 6.43 3.90
CA LEU A 133 10.88 5.81 2.62
C LEU A 133 10.12 4.51 2.37
N LEU A 134 10.08 3.61 3.34
CA LEU A 134 9.37 2.34 3.24
C LEU A 134 7.86 2.55 3.06
N GLN A 135 7.28 3.51 3.78
CA GLN A 135 5.85 3.83 3.68
C GLN A 135 5.52 4.35 2.27
N GLY A 136 6.31 5.29 1.72
CA GLY A 136 6.11 5.82 0.36
C GLY A 136 6.27 4.74 -0.72
N ALA A 137 7.29 3.89 -0.60
CA ALA A 137 7.50 2.77 -1.52
C ALA A 137 6.35 1.75 -1.46
N SER A 138 5.88 1.40 -0.26
CA SER A 138 4.74 0.49 -0.09
C SER A 138 3.43 1.09 -0.59
N ALA A 139 3.19 2.37 -0.34
CA ALA A 139 2.02 3.10 -0.84
C ALA A 139 2.00 3.10 -2.37
N SER A 140 3.15 3.29 -3.05
CA SER A 140 3.21 3.24 -4.50
C SER A 140 2.72 1.91 -5.08
N ILE A 141 3.05 0.80 -4.43
CA ILE A 141 2.57 -0.54 -4.82
C ILE A 141 1.06 -0.65 -4.63
N VAL A 142 0.54 -0.22 -3.47
CA VAL A 142 -0.89 -0.29 -3.15
C VAL A 142 -1.71 0.54 -4.13
N TRP A 143 -1.29 1.77 -4.43
CA TRP A 143 -1.97 2.65 -5.38
C TRP A 143 -1.91 2.11 -6.80
N THR A 144 -0.72 1.77 -7.30
CA THR A 144 -0.54 1.31 -8.68
C THR A 144 -1.24 -0.01 -8.95
N VAL A 145 -1.04 -1.01 -8.07
CA VAL A 145 -1.66 -2.33 -8.22
C VAL A 145 -3.16 -2.28 -7.92
N GLY A 146 -3.56 -1.46 -6.95
CA GLY A 146 -4.96 -1.24 -6.59
C GLY A 146 -5.76 -0.66 -7.75
N LEU A 147 -5.27 0.44 -8.37
CA LEU A 147 -5.91 1.04 -9.55
C LEU A 147 -5.93 0.08 -10.74
N ALA A 148 -4.83 -0.64 -10.98
CA ALA A 148 -4.78 -1.63 -12.06
C ALA A 148 -5.80 -2.77 -11.83
N LEU A 149 -5.97 -3.23 -10.60
CA LEU A 149 -6.98 -4.25 -10.26
C LEU A 149 -8.41 -3.68 -10.38
N LEU A 150 -8.60 -2.40 -10.07
CA LEU A 150 -9.87 -1.71 -10.28
C LEU A 150 -10.26 -1.73 -11.76
N VAL A 151 -9.36 -1.30 -12.64
CA VAL A 151 -9.55 -1.28 -14.11
C VAL A 151 -9.88 -2.68 -14.64
N ASP A 152 -9.13 -3.69 -14.19
CA ASP A 152 -9.38 -5.09 -14.61
C ASP A 152 -10.74 -5.63 -14.14
N THR A 153 -11.26 -5.12 -13.02
CA THR A 153 -12.52 -5.62 -12.43
C THR A 153 -13.75 -4.95 -13.02
N VAL A 154 -13.68 -3.64 -13.26
CA VAL A 154 -14.82 -2.84 -13.73
C VAL A 154 -14.91 -2.85 -15.27
N GLY A 155 -13.78 -2.97 -15.96
CA GLY A 155 -13.68 -2.83 -17.41
C GLY A 155 -13.52 -1.38 -17.83
N GLN A 156 -12.95 -1.18 -19.03
CA GLN A 156 -12.60 0.15 -19.52
C GLN A 156 -13.78 1.09 -19.75
N ASN A 157 -14.98 0.55 -19.98
CA ASN A 157 -16.17 1.34 -20.32
C ASN A 157 -16.93 1.92 -19.10
N GLU A 158 -16.70 1.37 -17.90
CA GLU A 158 -17.42 1.77 -16.67
C GLU A 158 -16.53 2.49 -15.65
N ILE A 159 -15.28 2.80 -16.03
CA ILE A 159 -14.30 3.42 -15.10
C ILE A 159 -14.76 4.81 -14.63
N GLY A 160 -15.42 5.58 -15.54
CA GLY A 160 -15.90 6.93 -15.23
C GLY A 160 -17.01 6.98 -14.19
N GLU A 161 -17.78 5.91 -14.02
CA GLU A 161 -18.85 5.81 -13.01
C GLU A 161 -18.35 5.26 -11.67
N SER A 162 -17.13 4.68 -11.65
CA SER A 162 -16.56 3.98 -10.48
C SER A 162 -15.53 4.78 -9.71
N LEU A 163 -15.08 5.92 -10.25
CA LEU A 163 -14.15 6.88 -9.64
C LEU A 163 -14.87 8.10 -9.12
#